data_45e2d95b40cba6abe9422d69f1282361
#
_entry.id   45e2d95b40cba6abe9422d69f1282361
#
_cell.length_a   1.000
_cell.length_b   1.000
_cell.length_c   1.000
_cell.angle_alpha   90.00
_cell.angle_beta   90.00
_cell.angle_gamma   90.00
#
_symmetry.space_group_name_H-M   'P 1'
#
loop_
_entity.id
_entity.type
_entity.pdbx_description
1 polymer ?
#
loop_
_entity_poly.entity_id
_entity_poly.type
_entity_poly.pdbx_seq_one_letter_code
_entity_poly.pdbx_strand_id
1 'polypeptide(L)'
;MKEMTYHRIGETAVWQTLPNGLPVCVIRKRGYTRKYAFFATRYGGMDLRFQLDGQWLDTPAGIAHYLEHKMFDTEDGNALQELAKNGAEPNAFTSNAITGYYFDSTEHFEENLRILLSFVSIPYFTDESVEKEQGIIGQEIG
;
A
#
# COMPACT_ATOMS: atom_id res chain seq x y z
N MET A 1 5.21 -12.96 19.62
CA MET A 1 3.81 -12.75 19.18
C MET A 1 3.05 -12.05 20.28
N LYS A 2 2.32 -11.02 19.98
CA LYS A 2 1.55 -10.23 20.93
C LYS A 2 0.08 -10.28 20.58
N GLU A 3 -0.79 -10.56 21.56
CA GLU A 3 -2.24 -10.54 21.36
C GLU A 3 -2.87 -9.38 22.14
N MET A 4 -3.86 -8.74 21.52
CA MET A 4 -4.68 -7.72 22.15
C MET A 4 -6.16 -8.02 21.87
N THR A 5 -6.93 -8.21 22.92
CA THR A 5 -8.37 -8.52 22.82
C THR A 5 -9.21 -7.29 23.15
N TYR A 6 -10.12 -6.97 22.25
CA TYR A 6 -11.06 -5.86 22.38
C TYR A 6 -12.42 -6.43 22.78
N HIS A 7 -12.65 -6.58 24.08
CA HIS A 7 -13.81 -7.28 24.62
C HIS A 7 -15.16 -6.67 24.21
N ARG A 8 -15.22 -5.36 24.03
CA ARG A 8 -16.47 -4.69 23.65
C ARG A 8 -16.98 -5.06 22.25
N ILE A 9 -16.07 -5.40 21.37
CA ILE A 9 -16.39 -5.78 19.98
C ILE A 9 -16.11 -7.25 19.70
N GLY A 10 -15.58 -7.98 20.69
CA GLY A 10 -15.29 -9.41 20.54
C GLY A 10 -14.19 -9.75 19.55
N GLU A 11 -13.22 -8.85 19.36
CA GLU A 11 -12.13 -9.04 18.39
C GLU A 11 -10.77 -9.15 19.07
N THR A 12 -9.88 -9.92 18.44
CA THR A 12 -8.49 -10.08 18.88
C THR A 12 -7.55 -9.76 17.74
N ALA A 13 -6.62 -8.84 17.99
CA ALA A 13 -5.52 -8.53 17.09
C ALA A 13 -4.26 -9.28 17.51
N VAL A 14 -3.63 -9.96 16.58
CA VAL A 14 -2.37 -10.69 16.79
C VAL A 14 -1.26 -9.98 16.03
N TRP A 15 -0.21 -9.61 16.75
CA TRP A 15 0.95 -8.90 16.19
C TRP A 15 2.18 -9.79 16.19
N GLN A 16 2.91 -9.78 15.09
CA GLN A 16 4.19 -10.46 14.96
C GLN A 16 5.13 -9.63 14.10
N THR A 17 6.39 -9.57 14.46
CA THR A 17 7.42 -8.98 13.61
C THR A 17 8.13 -10.10 12.86
N LEU A 18 8.18 -9.99 11.54
CA LEU A 18 8.88 -10.96 10.68
C LEU A 18 10.40 -10.82 10.82
N PRO A 19 11.19 -11.84 10.41
CA PRO A 19 12.66 -11.77 10.47
C PRO A 19 13.27 -10.56 9.75
N ASN A 20 12.61 -10.05 8.71
CA ASN A 20 13.05 -8.85 7.97
C ASN A 20 12.68 -7.53 8.66
N GLY A 21 12.07 -7.59 9.85
CA GLY A 21 11.65 -6.41 10.62
C GLY A 21 10.25 -5.89 10.32
N LEU A 22 9.52 -6.49 9.37
CA LEU A 22 8.17 -6.06 9.04
C LEU A 22 7.18 -6.46 10.14
N PRO A 23 6.49 -5.49 10.80
CA PRO A 23 5.41 -5.82 11.72
C PRO A 23 4.15 -6.22 10.95
N VAL A 24 3.54 -7.33 11.37
CA VAL A 24 2.31 -7.86 10.78
C VAL A 24 1.23 -7.95 11.85
N CYS A 25 0.03 -7.47 11.53
CA CYS A 25 -1.14 -7.60 12.37
C CYS A 25 -2.20 -8.45 11.68
N VAL A 26 -2.73 -9.44 12.37
CA VAL A 26 -3.83 -10.26 11.87
C VAL A 26 -5.02 -10.13 12.82
N ILE A 27 -6.17 -9.79 12.27
CA ILE A 27 -7.44 -9.74 12.99
C ILE A 27 -8.36 -10.79 12.37
N ARG A 28 -8.61 -11.86 13.12
CA ARG A 28 -9.46 -12.94 12.65
C ARG A 28 -10.92 -12.61 12.90
N LYS A 29 -11.69 -12.52 11.81
CA LYS A 29 -13.12 -12.25 11.86
C LYS A 29 -13.89 -13.51 11.46
N ARG A 30 -14.38 -14.25 12.45
CA ARG A 30 -15.17 -15.45 12.21
C ARG A 30 -16.55 -15.10 11.66
N GLY A 31 -17.03 -15.88 10.68
CA GLY A 31 -18.33 -15.66 10.05
C GLY A 31 -18.36 -14.64 8.92
N TYR A 32 -17.24 -13.97 8.65
CA TYR A 32 -17.12 -13.06 7.50
C TYR A 32 -16.50 -13.81 6.33
N THR A 33 -17.09 -13.68 5.15
CA THR A 33 -16.55 -14.21 3.90
C THR A 33 -15.58 -13.25 3.24
N ARG A 34 -15.79 -11.94 3.44
CA ARG A 34 -14.95 -10.89 2.90
C ARG A 34 -13.65 -10.77 3.70
N LYS A 35 -12.54 -10.71 2.99
CA LYS A 35 -11.20 -10.59 3.57
C LYS A 35 -10.57 -9.27 3.12
N TYR A 36 -9.81 -8.67 4.00
CA TYR A 36 -9.19 -7.36 3.80
C TYR A 36 -7.70 -7.45 4.09
N ALA A 37 -6.89 -6.85 3.23
CA ALA A 37 -5.45 -6.70 3.45
C ALA A 37 -5.03 -5.24 3.27
N PHE A 38 -4.18 -4.76 4.15
CA PHE A 38 -3.71 -3.39 4.17
C PHE A 38 -2.20 -3.36 4.38
N PHE A 39 -1.49 -2.63 3.54
CA PHE A 39 -0.06 -2.36 3.66
C PHE A 39 0.15 -0.85 3.78
N ALA A 40 0.92 -0.41 4.77
CA ALA A 40 1.19 1.00 4.97
C ALA A 40 2.68 1.26 5.16
N THR A 41 3.10 2.44 4.72
CA THR A 41 4.44 2.98 5.00
C THR A 41 4.31 4.31 5.74
N ARG A 42 5.27 4.60 6.61
CA ARG A 42 5.36 5.87 7.34
C ARG A 42 5.99 6.94 6.46
N TYR A 43 5.34 7.24 5.35
CA TYR A 43 5.75 8.25 4.39
C TYR A 43 4.50 8.88 3.80
N GLY A 44 4.40 10.19 3.83
CA GLY A 44 3.21 10.92 3.38
C GLY A 44 3.52 12.31 2.87
N GLY A 45 2.48 13.09 2.61
CA GLY A 45 2.56 14.39 1.96
C GLY A 45 3.37 15.45 2.70
N MET A 46 3.57 15.28 4.01
CA MET A 46 4.38 16.20 4.82
C MET A 46 5.87 15.84 4.87
N ASP A 47 6.27 14.68 4.38
CA ASP A 47 7.65 14.21 4.40
C ASP A 47 8.44 14.78 3.22
N LEU A 48 8.57 16.12 3.20
CA LEU A 48 9.24 16.87 2.14
C LEU A 48 10.75 16.90 2.30
N ARG A 49 11.24 16.71 3.52
CA ARG A 49 12.67 16.70 3.83
C ARG A 49 12.99 15.53 4.74
N PHE A 50 13.92 14.69 4.33
CA PHE A 50 14.32 13.53 5.10
C PHE A 50 15.78 13.17 4.84
N GLN A 51 16.32 12.33 5.70
CA GLN A 51 17.68 11.84 5.59
C GLN A 51 17.69 10.44 4.98
N LEU A 52 18.48 10.28 3.92
CA LEU A 52 18.70 8.99 3.28
C LEU A 52 20.21 8.76 3.15
N ASP A 53 20.70 7.63 3.66
CA ASP A 53 22.13 7.28 3.66
C ASP A 53 23.05 8.40 4.20
N GLY A 54 22.58 9.07 5.25
CA GLY A 54 23.31 10.16 5.90
C GLY A 54 23.23 11.51 5.20
N GLN A 55 22.54 11.61 4.07
CA GLN A 55 22.34 12.84 3.33
C GLN A 55 20.92 13.36 3.42
N TRP A 56 20.79 14.68 3.57
CA TRP A 56 19.50 15.36 3.55
C TRP A 56 18.99 15.52 2.12
N LEU A 57 17.76 15.08 1.89
CA LEU A 57 17.05 15.23 0.63
C LEU A 57 15.83 16.12 0.82
N ASP A 58 15.66 17.07 -0.08
CA ASP A 58 14.47 17.90 -0.19
C ASP A 58 13.69 17.44 -1.43
N THR A 59 12.39 17.22 -1.25
CA THR A 59 11.50 16.79 -2.33
C THR A 59 10.37 17.79 -2.54
N PRO A 60 9.87 17.94 -3.76
CA PRO A 60 8.73 18.84 -4.01
C PRO A 60 7.44 18.29 -3.36
N ALA A 61 6.51 19.21 -3.08
CA ALA A 61 5.18 18.83 -2.62
C ALA A 61 4.47 17.96 -3.67
N GLY A 62 3.71 16.98 -3.20
CA GLY A 62 2.97 16.05 -4.06
C GLY A 62 3.73 14.78 -4.44
N ILE A 63 5.01 14.67 -4.08
CA ILE A 63 5.81 13.48 -4.45
C ILE A 63 5.25 12.18 -3.82
N ALA A 64 4.74 12.25 -2.60
CA ALA A 64 4.16 11.07 -1.95
C ALA A 64 2.90 10.58 -2.68
N HIS A 65 2.02 11.49 -3.08
CA HIS A 65 0.83 11.18 -3.88
C HIS A 65 1.23 10.64 -5.27
N TYR A 66 2.22 11.24 -5.90
CA TYR A 66 2.76 10.74 -7.16
C TYR A 66 3.27 9.31 -7.04
N LEU A 67 4.04 9.01 -5.99
CA LEU A 67 4.56 7.67 -5.75
C LEU A 67 3.44 6.66 -5.45
N GLU A 68 2.40 7.06 -4.75
CA GLU A 68 1.21 6.22 -4.54
C GLU A 68 0.66 5.69 -5.87
N HIS A 69 0.40 6.59 -6.82
CA HIS A 69 -0.07 6.20 -8.15
C HIS A 69 0.95 5.35 -8.89
N LYS A 70 2.22 5.77 -8.84
CA LYS A 70 3.30 5.14 -9.60
C LYS A 70 3.58 3.70 -9.17
N MET A 71 3.40 3.39 -7.90
CA MET A 71 3.66 2.04 -7.37
C MET A 71 2.74 0.97 -7.97
N PHE A 72 1.56 1.34 -8.48
CA PHE A 72 0.67 0.40 -9.16
C PHE A 72 1.19 -0.04 -10.53
N ASP A 73 2.08 0.71 -11.14
CA ASP A 73 2.72 0.29 -12.40
C ASP A 73 3.76 -0.79 -12.14
N THR A 74 3.67 -1.88 -12.92
CA THR A 74 4.58 -3.02 -12.83
C THR A 74 5.13 -3.35 -14.21
N GLU A 75 6.17 -4.17 -14.28
CA GLU A 75 6.70 -4.66 -15.54
C GLU A 75 5.63 -5.38 -16.39
N ASP A 76 4.70 -6.07 -15.71
CA ASP A 76 3.61 -6.82 -16.35
C ASP A 76 2.37 -5.97 -16.66
N GLY A 77 2.38 -4.67 -16.34
CA GLY A 77 1.27 -3.78 -16.60
C GLY A 77 0.85 -2.97 -15.37
N ASN A 78 -0.36 -3.23 -14.87
CA ASN A 78 -0.93 -2.47 -13.75
C ASN A 78 -1.53 -3.40 -12.70
N ALA A 79 -1.08 -3.28 -11.45
CA ALA A 79 -1.51 -4.12 -10.35
C ALA A 79 -3.01 -3.96 -10.00
N LEU A 80 -3.60 -2.78 -10.21
CA LEU A 80 -5.03 -2.56 -10.03
C LEU A 80 -5.87 -3.47 -10.93
N GLN A 81 -5.44 -3.63 -12.18
CA GLN A 81 -6.12 -4.50 -13.15
C GLN A 81 -5.98 -5.97 -12.78
N GLU A 82 -4.80 -6.38 -12.32
CA GLU A 82 -4.58 -7.76 -11.86
C GLU A 82 -5.45 -8.12 -10.67
N LEU A 83 -5.52 -7.23 -9.68
CA LEU A 83 -6.40 -7.40 -8.52
C LEU A 83 -7.87 -7.46 -8.92
N ALA A 84 -8.30 -6.57 -9.81
CA ALA A 84 -9.68 -6.57 -10.31
C ALA A 84 -10.05 -7.86 -11.04
N LYS A 85 -9.15 -8.44 -11.83
CA LYS A 85 -9.36 -9.74 -12.49
C LYS A 85 -9.59 -10.87 -11.50
N ASN A 86 -8.98 -10.80 -10.32
CA ASN A 86 -9.15 -11.78 -9.25
C ASN A 86 -10.34 -11.47 -8.33
N GLY A 87 -11.20 -10.53 -8.72
CA GLY A 87 -12.37 -10.13 -7.95
C GLY A 87 -12.09 -9.29 -6.72
N ALA A 88 -10.89 -8.75 -6.59
CA ALA A 88 -10.56 -7.83 -5.51
C ALA A 88 -10.98 -6.40 -5.84
N GLU A 89 -11.25 -5.62 -4.80
CA GLU A 89 -11.48 -4.17 -4.89
C GLU A 89 -10.26 -3.46 -4.30
N PRO A 90 -9.28 -3.05 -5.12
CA PRO A 90 -8.09 -2.37 -4.65
C PRO A 90 -8.33 -0.88 -4.45
N ASN A 91 -7.58 -0.29 -3.53
CA ASN A 91 -7.56 1.16 -3.35
C ASN A 91 -6.25 1.58 -2.65
N ALA A 92 -6.00 2.87 -2.62
CA ALA A 92 -4.86 3.45 -1.93
C ALA A 92 -5.20 4.86 -1.45
N PHE A 93 -4.39 5.38 -0.53
CA PHE A 93 -4.48 6.77 -0.11
C PHE A 93 -3.12 7.28 0.34
N THR A 94 -2.92 8.58 0.20
CA THR A 94 -1.80 9.32 0.76
C THR A 94 -2.33 10.36 1.73
N SER A 95 -1.93 10.24 3.00
CA SER A 95 -2.18 11.25 4.02
C SER A 95 -0.91 12.05 4.30
N ASN A 96 -0.96 12.90 5.31
CA ASN A 96 0.20 13.71 5.70
C ASN A 96 1.41 12.87 6.13
N ALA A 97 1.18 11.74 6.79
CA ALA A 97 2.25 10.94 7.42
C ALA A 97 2.30 9.49 6.96
N ILE A 98 1.31 9.02 6.23
CA ILE A 98 1.15 7.61 5.86
C ILE A 98 0.66 7.50 4.43
N THR A 99 1.21 6.55 3.67
CA THR A 99 0.65 6.06 2.42
C THR A 99 0.21 4.61 2.63
N GLY A 100 -1.02 4.30 2.24
CA GLY A 100 -1.61 2.98 2.42
C GLY A 100 -2.13 2.40 1.11
N TYR A 101 -1.95 1.08 0.96
CA TYR A 101 -2.44 0.28 -0.17
C TYR A 101 -3.25 -0.87 0.39
N TYR A 102 -4.43 -1.09 -0.14
CA TYR A 102 -5.30 -2.12 0.39
C TYR A 102 -6.23 -2.71 -0.65
N PHE A 103 -6.76 -3.87 -0.35
CA PHE A 103 -7.84 -4.48 -1.12
C PHE A 103 -8.78 -5.24 -0.19
N ASP A 104 -9.99 -5.47 -0.66
CA ASP A 104 -10.86 -6.49 -0.11
C ASP A 104 -11.25 -7.49 -1.21
N SER A 105 -11.53 -8.72 -0.80
CA SER A 105 -11.98 -9.78 -1.71
C SER A 105 -12.68 -10.89 -0.94
N THR A 106 -13.54 -11.65 -1.62
CA THR A 106 -14.15 -12.87 -1.06
C THR A 106 -13.39 -14.12 -1.45
N GLU A 107 -12.73 -14.09 -2.61
CA GLU A 107 -11.98 -15.22 -3.18
C GLU A 107 -10.56 -14.77 -3.55
N HIS A 108 -9.68 -15.73 -3.78
CA HIS A 108 -8.30 -15.51 -4.22
C HIS A 108 -7.47 -14.62 -3.28
N PHE A 109 -7.74 -14.67 -1.99
CA PHE A 109 -7.07 -13.79 -1.02
C PHE A 109 -5.55 -13.93 -1.05
N GLU A 110 -5.02 -15.16 -1.06
CA GLU A 110 -3.57 -15.39 -1.11
C GLU A 110 -2.93 -14.81 -2.37
N GLU A 111 -3.53 -15.05 -3.53
CA GLU A 111 -3.05 -14.52 -4.81
C GLU A 111 -3.07 -12.99 -4.80
N ASN A 112 -4.16 -12.40 -4.32
CA ASN A 112 -4.29 -10.94 -4.20
C ASN A 112 -3.29 -10.36 -3.20
N LEU A 113 -3.03 -11.04 -2.08
CA LEU A 113 -2.03 -10.62 -1.12
C LEU A 113 -0.62 -10.65 -1.73
N ARG A 114 -0.29 -11.66 -2.53
CA ARG A 114 0.98 -11.74 -3.25
C ARG A 114 1.15 -10.57 -4.23
N ILE A 115 0.09 -10.23 -4.95
CA ILE A 115 0.08 -9.07 -5.87
C ILE A 115 0.34 -7.78 -5.08
N LEU A 116 -0.36 -7.56 -3.97
CA LEU A 116 -0.18 -6.39 -3.11
C LEU A 116 1.27 -6.29 -2.62
N LEU A 117 1.79 -7.33 -2.02
CA LEU A 117 3.15 -7.34 -1.48
C LEU A 117 4.23 -7.19 -2.57
N SER A 118 3.95 -7.68 -3.78
CA SER A 118 4.84 -7.55 -4.91
C SER A 118 4.93 -6.10 -5.39
N PHE A 119 3.82 -5.45 -5.68
CA PHE A 119 3.90 -4.09 -6.25
C PHE A 119 4.36 -3.03 -5.24
N VAL A 120 4.12 -3.20 -3.94
CA VAL A 120 4.63 -2.27 -2.93
C VAL A 120 6.13 -2.45 -2.65
N SER A 121 6.73 -3.57 -3.04
CA SER A 121 8.14 -3.88 -2.76
C SER A 121 9.04 -3.85 -4.00
N ILE A 122 8.49 -3.92 -5.21
CA ILE A 122 9.26 -3.95 -6.46
C ILE A 122 8.91 -2.71 -7.28
N PRO A 123 9.72 -1.63 -7.20
CA PRO A 123 9.45 -0.42 -7.98
C PRO A 123 9.69 -0.64 -9.46
N TYR A 124 8.86 -0.04 -10.29
CA TYR A 124 8.98 -0.05 -11.74
C TYR A 124 8.89 1.38 -12.27
N PHE A 125 10.02 1.92 -12.75
CA PHE A 125 10.13 3.27 -13.26
C PHE A 125 10.76 3.24 -14.65
N THR A 126 10.03 3.76 -15.64
CA THR A 126 10.55 4.07 -16.97
C THR A 126 10.24 5.53 -17.28
N ASP A 127 10.97 6.16 -18.20
CA ASP A 127 10.71 7.55 -18.58
C ASP A 127 9.27 7.73 -19.05
N GLU A 128 8.77 6.82 -19.87
CA GLU A 128 7.39 6.82 -20.36
C GLU A 128 6.36 6.70 -19.24
N SER A 129 6.55 5.78 -18.29
CA SER A 129 5.62 5.58 -17.17
C SER A 129 5.63 6.75 -16.19
N VAL A 130 6.77 7.40 -16.02
CA VAL A 130 6.90 8.61 -15.18
C VAL A 130 6.16 9.79 -15.81
N GLU A 131 6.35 10.04 -17.09
CA GLU A 131 5.66 11.11 -17.82
C GLU A 131 4.14 10.93 -17.83
N LYS A 132 3.69 9.71 -18.08
CA LYS A 132 2.25 9.37 -18.04
C LYS A 132 1.62 9.72 -16.69
N GLU A 133 2.26 9.32 -15.60
CA GLU A 133 1.73 9.54 -14.26
C GLU A 133 1.77 11.02 -13.87
N GLN A 134 2.78 11.76 -14.30
CA GLN A 134 2.82 13.22 -14.12
C GLN A 134 1.63 13.91 -14.79
N GLY A 135 1.22 13.44 -15.94
CA GLY A 135 0.04 13.94 -16.64
C GLY A 135 -1.25 13.68 -15.85
N ILE A 136 -1.41 12.49 -15.29
CA ILE A 136 -2.58 12.10 -14.49
C ILE A 136 -2.67 12.94 -13.23
N ILE A 137 -1.59 13.06 -12.47
CA ILE A 137 -1.53 13.86 -11.23
C ILE A 137 -1.79 15.33 -11.54
N GLY A 138 -1.26 15.85 -12.64
CA GLY A 138 -1.52 17.22 -13.08
C GLY A 138 -3.00 17.51 -13.31
N GLN A 139 -3.75 16.55 -13.83
CA GLN A 139 -5.21 16.66 -14.01
C GLN A 139 -5.97 16.64 -12.70
N GLU A 140 -5.52 15.84 -11.71
CA GLU A 140 -6.18 15.78 -10.39
C GLU A 140 -5.97 17.05 -9.57
N ILE A 141 -4.83 17.71 -9.71
CA ILE A 141 -4.49 18.95 -9.00
C ILE A 141 -5.08 20.18 -9.72
N GLY A 142 -5.25 20.10 -11.04
CA GLY A 142 -5.85 21.16 -11.84
C GLY A 142 -7.36 21.21 -11.71
#